data_59a2a79e0a0fbf99979e94754a31cfd7
#
_entry.id   59a2a79e0a0fbf99979e94754a31cfd7
#
_cell.length_a   1.000
_cell.length_b   1.000
_cell.length_c   1.000
_cell.angle_alpha   90.00
_cell.angle_beta   90.00
_cell.angle_gamma   90.00
#
_symmetry.space_group_name_H-M   'P 1'
#
loop_
_entity.id
_entity.type
_entity.pdbx_description
1 polymer ?
#
loop_
_entity_poly.entity_id
_entity_poly.type
_entity_poly.pdbx_seq_one_letter_code
_entity_poly.pdbx_strand_id
1 'polypeptide(L)'
;PVTHRDHSPSVSFVSGYEAYDKGGRAVEWEHLARNGGTLVLMMSVKNCRDNAERLITAGRDPATPAALIRWGTRGIQRTVVAPLAQLADRVEAEGIRPPAVMIVGSVVDLRGEIQWFEQRPLFGRRVVVTRATQQAGELLHLLAQNGADAVAFPCLDIAAPDDLDALAHAVRNLDDLDGVILSSPNGVRAWFDALASVSVDVRILQGKCIAAIGTGTANACWERGIRPDLVPQAARAEGLVEELRERGLLARRWLHVRADEGRDLVGAAIAGAGGSYRLVIGYRVVRPRVPALLTRSLLAPDAGGEG
;
A
#
# COMPACT_ATOMS: atom_id res chain seq x y z
N PRO A 1 -21.86 14.02 -2.27
CA PRO A 1 -23.03 13.25 -1.82
C PRO A 1 -23.91 12.87 -3.02
N VAL A 2 -24.68 11.80 -2.87
CA VAL A 2 -25.72 11.41 -3.85
C VAL A 2 -27.10 11.81 -3.39
N THR A 3 -27.21 12.29 -2.14
CA THR A 3 -28.43 12.93 -1.59
C THR A 3 -28.05 14.23 -0.89
N HIS A 4 -28.94 15.21 -0.94
CA HIS A 4 -28.79 16.49 -0.26
C HIS A 4 -30.17 17.09 0.00
N ARG A 5 -30.40 17.72 1.17
CA ARG A 5 -31.71 18.25 1.58
C ARG A 5 -32.32 19.22 0.56
N ASP A 6 -31.48 20.06 -0.05
CA ASP A 6 -31.90 21.13 -0.97
C ASP A 6 -31.81 20.73 -2.45
N HIS A 7 -31.15 19.62 -2.79
CA HIS A 7 -30.95 19.18 -4.17
C HIS A 7 -31.67 17.88 -4.51
N SER A 8 -31.58 16.88 -3.64
CA SER A 8 -32.14 15.57 -3.93
C SER A 8 -32.36 14.75 -2.63
N PRO A 9 -33.60 14.51 -2.20
CA PRO A 9 -33.89 13.74 -1.00
C PRO A 9 -33.74 12.23 -1.19
N SER A 10 -33.64 11.76 -2.44
CA SER A 10 -33.58 10.34 -2.77
C SER A 10 -32.51 10.01 -3.80
N VAL A 11 -32.09 8.74 -3.83
CA VAL A 11 -31.17 8.21 -4.83
C VAL A 11 -31.66 6.86 -5.34
N SER A 12 -31.59 6.64 -6.65
CA SER A 12 -31.86 5.37 -7.30
C SER A 12 -30.59 4.84 -7.96
N PHE A 13 -30.22 3.61 -7.64
CA PHE A 13 -29.10 2.91 -8.30
C PHE A 13 -29.66 1.99 -9.36
N VAL A 14 -29.14 2.11 -10.59
CA VAL A 14 -29.66 1.42 -11.76
C VAL A 14 -28.49 0.83 -12.56
N SER A 15 -28.72 -0.34 -13.19
CA SER A 15 -27.81 -0.83 -14.23
C SER A 15 -27.99 0.01 -15.49
N GLY A 16 -26.94 0.68 -15.95
CA GLY A 16 -26.92 1.39 -17.23
C GLY A 16 -26.59 0.48 -18.42
N TYR A 17 -26.51 -0.82 -18.19
CA TYR A 17 -26.32 -1.84 -19.21
C TYR A 17 -27.47 -2.84 -19.16
N GLU A 18 -28.33 -2.83 -20.16
CA GLU A 18 -29.38 -3.82 -20.36
C GLU A 18 -28.94 -4.82 -21.42
N ALA A 19 -29.00 -6.11 -21.08
CA ALA A 19 -28.83 -7.17 -22.06
C ALA A 19 -30.19 -7.44 -22.73
N TYR A 20 -30.34 -7.00 -23.94
CA TYR A 20 -31.62 -7.06 -24.72
C TYR A 20 -32.17 -8.48 -24.94
N ASP A 21 -31.34 -9.53 -24.76
CA ASP A 21 -31.69 -10.92 -25.10
C ASP A 21 -32.14 -11.82 -23.93
N LYS A 22 -32.18 -11.29 -22.72
CA LYS A 22 -32.53 -12.13 -21.57
C LYS A 22 -33.81 -11.63 -20.93
N GLY A 23 -34.98 -12.13 -21.32
CA GLY A 23 -36.33 -11.93 -20.74
C GLY A 23 -36.46 -11.45 -19.29
N GLY A 24 -35.55 -10.56 -18.86
CA GLY A 24 -35.45 -9.95 -17.55
C GLY A 24 -36.35 -8.72 -17.43
N ARG A 25 -36.55 -8.24 -16.21
CA ARG A 25 -37.25 -6.99 -15.96
C ARG A 25 -36.49 -5.84 -16.62
N ALA A 26 -37.14 -5.13 -17.53
CA ALA A 26 -36.62 -3.90 -18.13
C ALA A 26 -36.56 -2.78 -17.08
N VAL A 27 -35.62 -1.85 -17.26
CA VAL A 27 -35.57 -0.62 -16.44
C VAL A 27 -36.76 0.25 -16.81
N GLU A 28 -37.50 0.70 -15.81
CA GLU A 28 -38.66 1.59 -15.97
C GLU A 28 -38.21 3.04 -16.13
N TRP A 29 -37.73 3.39 -17.33
CA TRP A 29 -37.12 4.69 -17.64
C TRP A 29 -38.07 5.87 -17.36
N GLU A 30 -39.36 5.70 -17.61
CA GLU A 30 -40.37 6.73 -17.32
C GLU A 30 -40.46 7.03 -15.81
N HIS A 31 -40.43 5.99 -14.99
CA HIS A 31 -40.45 6.14 -13.53
C HIS A 31 -39.18 6.87 -13.05
N LEU A 32 -38.02 6.48 -13.58
CA LEU A 32 -36.73 7.10 -13.24
C LEU A 32 -36.65 8.56 -13.70
N ALA A 33 -37.16 8.88 -14.88
CA ALA A 33 -37.13 10.24 -15.42
C ALA A 33 -38.00 11.21 -14.60
N ARG A 34 -39.17 10.74 -14.13
CA ARG A 34 -40.11 11.55 -13.32
C ARG A 34 -39.68 11.67 -11.86
N ASN A 35 -38.89 10.74 -11.35
CA ASN A 35 -38.36 10.83 -10.00
C ASN A 35 -37.34 11.98 -9.95
N GLY A 36 -37.65 13.05 -9.20
CA GLY A 36 -36.78 14.21 -9.01
C GLY A 36 -35.47 13.94 -8.26
N GLY A 37 -35.24 12.68 -7.84
CA GLY A 37 -34.06 12.24 -7.11
C GLY A 37 -32.82 12.12 -7.99
N THR A 38 -31.71 11.79 -7.35
CA THR A 38 -30.44 11.47 -8.02
C THR A 38 -30.50 10.08 -8.63
N LEU A 39 -30.05 9.95 -9.88
CA LEU A 39 -29.85 8.65 -10.51
C LEU A 39 -28.36 8.32 -10.54
N VAL A 40 -28.01 7.09 -10.16
CA VAL A 40 -26.67 6.54 -10.24
C VAL A 40 -26.71 5.32 -11.16
N LEU A 41 -26.17 5.47 -12.37
CA LEU A 41 -26.16 4.43 -13.38
C LEU A 41 -24.79 3.75 -13.38
N MET A 42 -24.79 2.47 -13.00
CA MET A 42 -23.62 1.61 -13.02
C MET A 42 -23.40 1.06 -14.43
N MET A 43 -22.15 0.75 -14.81
CA MET A 43 -21.81 0.16 -16.11
C MET A 43 -22.30 0.95 -17.35
N SER A 44 -22.46 2.27 -17.23
CA SER A 44 -23.13 3.11 -18.21
C SER A 44 -22.22 3.72 -19.28
N VAL A 45 -20.90 3.51 -19.26
CA VAL A 45 -19.98 4.19 -20.18
C VAL A 45 -20.30 3.88 -21.64
N LYS A 46 -20.44 2.60 -22.01
CA LYS A 46 -20.74 2.18 -23.38
C LYS A 46 -22.12 2.64 -23.86
N ASN A 47 -23.06 2.76 -22.94
CA ASN A 47 -24.45 3.12 -23.22
C ASN A 47 -24.77 4.54 -22.73
N CYS A 48 -23.75 5.40 -22.55
CA CYS A 48 -23.95 6.75 -22.00
C CYS A 48 -24.94 7.56 -22.81
N ARG A 49 -24.83 7.54 -24.13
CA ARG A 49 -25.74 8.22 -25.09
C ARG A 49 -27.15 7.66 -25.00
N ASP A 50 -27.31 6.35 -25.16
CA ASP A 50 -28.61 5.66 -25.04
C ASP A 50 -29.30 5.95 -23.71
N ASN A 51 -28.59 5.87 -22.62
CA ASN A 51 -29.16 6.13 -21.29
C ASN A 51 -29.61 7.59 -21.14
N ALA A 52 -28.83 8.54 -21.64
CA ALA A 52 -29.22 9.95 -21.63
C ALA A 52 -30.45 10.21 -22.50
N GLU A 53 -30.47 9.69 -23.73
CA GLU A 53 -31.61 9.84 -24.69
C GLU A 53 -32.89 9.21 -24.11
N ARG A 54 -32.84 8.03 -23.50
CA ARG A 54 -33.98 7.37 -22.86
C ARG A 54 -34.54 8.20 -21.70
N LEU A 55 -33.67 8.75 -20.83
CA LEU A 55 -34.10 9.61 -19.74
C LEU A 55 -34.78 10.88 -20.27
N ILE A 56 -34.23 11.51 -21.29
CA ILE A 56 -34.78 12.72 -21.91
C ILE A 56 -36.12 12.41 -22.60
N THR A 57 -36.19 11.33 -23.38
CA THR A 57 -37.44 10.89 -24.05
C THR A 57 -38.53 10.56 -23.02
N ALA A 58 -38.14 9.99 -21.87
CA ALA A 58 -39.06 9.71 -20.78
C ALA A 58 -39.44 10.95 -19.93
N GLY A 59 -38.95 12.14 -20.29
CA GLY A 59 -39.35 13.42 -19.67
C GLY A 59 -38.36 14.04 -18.73
N ARG A 60 -37.12 13.55 -18.64
CA ARG A 60 -36.06 14.22 -17.85
C ARG A 60 -35.57 15.46 -18.61
N ASP A 61 -35.41 16.58 -17.90
CA ASP A 61 -34.91 17.81 -18.52
C ASP A 61 -33.51 17.58 -19.14
N PRO A 62 -33.31 17.88 -20.45
CA PRO A 62 -32.00 17.80 -21.09
C PRO A 62 -30.91 18.63 -20.43
N ALA A 63 -31.28 19.72 -19.73
CA ALA A 63 -30.37 20.57 -18.98
C ALA A 63 -29.98 19.99 -17.60
N THR A 64 -30.59 18.87 -17.17
CA THR A 64 -30.27 18.25 -15.88
C THR A 64 -28.75 18.06 -15.74
N PRO A 65 -28.12 18.54 -14.64
CA PRO A 65 -26.71 18.32 -14.40
C PRO A 65 -26.38 16.82 -14.34
N ALA A 66 -25.34 16.42 -15.04
CA ALA A 66 -24.87 15.04 -15.07
C ALA A 66 -23.35 14.96 -15.02
N ALA A 67 -22.86 13.88 -14.44
CA ALA A 67 -21.43 13.60 -14.32
C ALA A 67 -21.14 12.15 -14.65
N LEU A 68 -19.95 11.90 -15.23
CA LEU A 68 -19.41 10.57 -15.39
C LEU A 68 -18.06 10.52 -14.66
N ILE A 69 -17.90 9.62 -13.72
CA ILE A 69 -16.74 9.51 -12.84
C ILE A 69 -16.07 8.18 -13.09
N ARG A 70 -14.83 8.22 -13.59
CA ARG A 70 -13.97 7.07 -13.78
C ARG A 70 -13.01 6.96 -12.59
N TRP A 71 -12.85 5.75 -12.04
CA TRP A 71 -11.94 5.44 -10.95
C TRP A 71 -12.05 6.40 -9.75
N GLY A 72 -13.29 6.65 -9.32
CA GLY A 72 -13.55 7.50 -8.15
C GLY A 72 -12.70 7.13 -6.95
N THR A 73 -12.20 8.14 -6.22
CA THR A 73 -11.32 8.01 -5.05
C THR A 73 -9.94 7.39 -5.32
N ARG A 74 -9.50 7.36 -6.56
CA ARG A 74 -8.12 7.01 -6.92
C ARG A 74 -7.37 8.23 -7.46
N GLY A 75 -6.05 8.24 -7.32
CA GLY A 75 -5.21 9.35 -7.80
C GLY A 75 -5.28 9.61 -9.32
N ILE A 76 -5.88 8.69 -10.07
CA ILE A 76 -6.15 8.79 -11.52
C ILE A 76 -7.63 9.02 -11.84
N GLN A 77 -8.43 9.46 -10.84
CA GLN A 77 -9.83 9.80 -11.06
C GLN A 77 -9.98 10.83 -12.19
N ARG A 78 -10.95 10.59 -13.07
CA ARG A 78 -11.38 11.56 -14.10
C ARG A 78 -12.87 11.76 -13.95
N THR A 79 -13.28 13.02 -13.98
CA THR A 79 -14.67 13.42 -13.83
C THR A 79 -15.05 14.32 -14.98
N VAL A 80 -16.05 13.93 -15.74
CA VAL A 80 -16.67 14.74 -16.82
C VAL A 80 -18.01 15.24 -16.29
N VAL A 81 -18.26 16.54 -16.40
CA VAL A 81 -19.52 17.17 -16.01
C VAL A 81 -20.11 17.92 -17.21
N ALA A 82 -21.38 17.71 -17.47
CA ALA A 82 -22.12 18.42 -18.53
C ALA A 82 -23.64 18.32 -18.26
N PRO A 83 -24.47 19.13 -18.94
CA PRO A 83 -25.89 18.84 -19.06
C PRO A 83 -26.11 17.45 -19.64
N LEU A 84 -27.19 16.79 -19.21
CA LEU A 84 -27.49 15.40 -19.59
C LEU A 84 -27.44 15.18 -21.11
N ALA A 85 -27.99 16.13 -21.90
CA ALA A 85 -27.99 16.07 -23.35
C ALA A 85 -26.59 16.12 -23.98
N GLN A 86 -25.60 16.67 -23.29
CA GLN A 86 -24.24 16.87 -23.81
C GLN A 86 -23.22 15.90 -23.18
N LEU A 87 -23.62 15.12 -22.17
CA LEU A 87 -22.69 14.31 -21.41
C LEU A 87 -21.98 13.28 -22.28
N ALA A 88 -22.70 12.61 -23.18
CA ALA A 88 -22.14 11.58 -24.05
C ALA A 88 -21.05 12.14 -24.98
N ASP A 89 -21.31 13.29 -25.61
CA ASP A 89 -20.34 13.96 -26.49
C ASP A 89 -19.08 14.36 -25.75
N ARG A 90 -19.23 14.86 -24.53
CA ARG A 90 -18.10 15.21 -23.66
C ARG A 90 -17.30 13.99 -23.23
N VAL A 91 -17.98 12.89 -22.87
CA VAL A 91 -17.36 11.61 -22.49
C VAL A 91 -16.56 11.02 -23.65
N GLU A 92 -17.09 11.09 -24.88
CA GLU A 92 -16.41 10.64 -26.10
C GLU A 92 -15.20 11.52 -26.42
N ALA A 93 -15.38 12.84 -26.39
CA ALA A 93 -14.31 13.81 -26.67
C ALA A 93 -13.13 13.68 -25.68
N GLU A 94 -13.42 13.39 -24.41
CA GLU A 94 -12.41 13.18 -23.38
C GLU A 94 -11.87 11.74 -23.33
N GLY A 95 -12.38 10.83 -24.18
CA GLY A 95 -11.91 9.45 -24.28
C GLY A 95 -12.08 8.65 -22.97
N ILE A 96 -13.15 8.89 -22.22
CA ILE A 96 -13.40 8.17 -20.98
C ILE A 96 -13.79 6.73 -21.28
N ARG A 97 -13.12 5.79 -20.64
CA ARG A 97 -13.35 4.33 -20.79
C ARG A 97 -13.86 3.71 -19.49
N PRO A 98 -14.50 2.54 -19.55
CA PRO A 98 -14.85 1.78 -18.34
C PRO A 98 -13.59 1.51 -17.44
N PRO A 99 -13.77 1.27 -16.14
CA PRO A 99 -15.02 1.37 -15.38
C PRO A 99 -15.33 2.82 -14.97
N ALA A 100 -16.60 3.23 -15.06
CA ALA A 100 -17.06 4.51 -14.56
C ALA A 100 -18.54 4.45 -14.15
N VAL A 101 -18.96 5.45 -13.38
CA VAL A 101 -20.32 5.62 -12.88
C VAL A 101 -20.88 6.92 -13.42
N MET A 102 -22.11 6.90 -13.92
CA MET A 102 -22.83 8.08 -14.34
C MET A 102 -23.78 8.52 -13.21
N ILE A 103 -23.77 9.81 -12.90
CA ILE A 103 -24.63 10.43 -11.90
C ILE A 103 -25.46 11.51 -12.60
N VAL A 104 -26.78 11.48 -12.42
CA VAL A 104 -27.71 12.46 -13.01
C VAL A 104 -28.55 13.08 -11.91
N GLY A 105 -28.54 14.40 -11.82
CA GLY A 105 -29.30 15.18 -10.87
C GLY A 105 -28.57 16.41 -10.37
N SER A 106 -29.31 17.32 -9.72
CA SER A 106 -28.78 18.61 -9.22
C SER A 106 -27.69 18.50 -8.15
N VAL A 107 -27.49 17.33 -7.52
CA VAL A 107 -26.34 17.08 -6.62
C VAL A 107 -24.99 17.22 -7.33
N VAL A 108 -24.94 17.12 -8.65
CA VAL A 108 -23.73 17.31 -9.44
C VAL A 108 -23.21 18.74 -9.33
N ASP A 109 -24.07 19.73 -9.14
CA ASP A 109 -23.71 21.14 -8.97
C ASP A 109 -22.89 21.38 -7.70
N LEU A 110 -23.10 20.58 -6.68
CA LEU A 110 -22.31 20.63 -5.43
C LEU A 110 -20.85 20.25 -5.62
N ARG A 111 -20.46 19.71 -6.78
CA ARG A 111 -19.08 19.29 -7.03
C ARG A 111 -18.08 20.41 -6.80
N GLY A 112 -18.40 21.64 -7.19
CA GLY A 112 -17.52 22.81 -7.02
C GLY A 112 -17.11 23.03 -5.55
N GLU A 113 -17.99 22.69 -4.61
CA GLU A 113 -17.78 22.91 -3.18
C GLU A 113 -17.15 21.68 -2.49
N ILE A 114 -17.42 20.47 -2.98
CA ILE A 114 -17.08 19.24 -2.28
C ILE A 114 -16.07 18.33 -3.00
N GLN A 115 -15.38 18.80 -4.02
CA GLN A 115 -14.38 18.03 -4.77
C GLN A 115 -13.04 17.87 -4.01
N TRP A 116 -13.11 17.64 -2.71
CA TRP A 116 -11.97 17.56 -1.81
C TRP A 116 -10.91 16.54 -2.21
N PHE A 117 -11.30 15.45 -2.88
CA PHE A 117 -10.35 14.40 -3.27
C PHE A 117 -9.38 14.86 -4.36
N GLU A 118 -9.89 15.59 -5.37
CA GLU A 118 -9.08 16.10 -6.46
C GLU A 118 -8.18 17.29 -6.04
N GLN A 119 -8.43 17.88 -4.87
CA GLN A 119 -7.62 18.94 -4.28
C GLN A 119 -6.47 18.42 -3.40
N ARG A 120 -6.33 17.10 -3.25
CA ARG A 120 -5.26 16.51 -2.47
C ARG A 120 -3.89 16.77 -3.11
N PRO A 121 -2.81 16.95 -2.30
CA PRO A 121 -1.52 17.43 -2.79
C PRO A 121 -0.85 16.52 -3.82
N LEU A 122 -1.17 15.23 -3.81
CA LEU A 122 -0.62 14.25 -4.75
C LEU A 122 -1.63 13.77 -5.80
N PHE A 123 -2.79 14.42 -5.90
CA PHE A 123 -3.77 14.05 -6.92
C PHE A 123 -3.19 14.18 -8.33
N GLY A 124 -3.46 13.22 -9.20
CA GLY A 124 -2.91 13.13 -10.55
C GLY A 124 -1.44 12.70 -10.61
N ARG A 125 -0.81 12.42 -9.46
CA ARG A 125 0.57 11.93 -9.42
C ARG A 125 0.61 10.43 -9.25
N ARG A 126 1.32 9.74 -10.14
CA ARG A 126 1.67 8.33 -9.97
C ARG A 126 2.97 8.24 -9.19
N VAL A 127 2.96 7.48 -8.09
CA VAL A 127 4.12 7.26 -7.21
C VAL A 127 4.43 5.77 -7.14
N VAL A 128 5.64 5.42 -7.56
CA VAL A 128 6.10 4.03 -7.52
C VAL A 128 6.84 3.78 -6.21
N VAL A 129 6.39 2.80 -5.44
CA VAL A 129 6.99 2.39 -4.17
C VAL A 129 7.81 1.12 -4.40
N THR A 130 9.14 1.26 -4.34
CA THR A 130 10.11 0.17 -4.63
C THR A 130 10.45 -0.68 -3.41
N ARG A 131 9.90 -0.36 -2.25
CA ARG A 131 10.15 -1.08 -1.00
C ARG A 131 9.59 -2.50 -1.04
N ALA A 132 10.20 -3.42 -0.26
CA ALA A 132 9.71 -4.79 -0.12
C ALA A 132 8.21 -4.84 0.24
N THR A 133 7.47 -5.77 -0.36
CA THR A 133 6.01 -5.86 -0.27
C THR A 133 5.49 -5.82 1.18
N GLN A 134 6.13 -6.54 2.07
CA GLN A 134 5.74 -6.61 3.49
C GLN A 134 5.91 -5.27 4.25
N GLN A 135 6.67 -4.33 3.70
CA GLN A 135 7.01 -3.05 4.33
C GLN A 135 6.41 -1.85 3.61
N ALA A 136 5.74 -2.06 2.47
CA ALA A 136 5.23 -0.99 1.61
C ALA A 136 3.83 -0.49 2.03
N GLY A 137 3.07 -1.28 2.81
CA GLY A 137 1.64 -1.06 3.04
C GLY A 137 1.30 0.31 3.63
N GLU A 138 1.99 0.72 4.69
CA GLU A 138 1.77 2.03 5.33
C GLU A 138 2.07 3.19 4.39
N LEU A 139 3.20 3.14 3.67
CA LEU A 139 3.57 4.18 2.72
C LEU A 139 2.57 4.27 1.56
N LEU A 140 2.14 3.13 1.00
CA LEU A 140 1.11 3.10 -0.05
C LEU A 140 -0.20 3.71 0.44
N HIS A 141 -0.60 3.40 1.68
CA HIS A 141 -1.80 3.97 2.29
C HIS A 141 -1.70 5.49 2.47
N LEU A 142 -0.60 5.99 3.02
CA LEU A 142 -0.36 7.43 3.20
C LEU A 142 -0.34 8.17 1.85
N LEU A 143 0.30 7.61 0.83
CA LEU A 143 0.31 8.18 -0.52
C LEU A 143 -1.11 8.24 -1.11
N ALA A 144 -1.88 7.16 -0.99
CA ALA A 144 -3.27 7.14 -1.46
C ALA A 144 -4.16 8.12 -0.69
N GLN A 145 -3.98 8.25 0.63
CA GLN A 145 -4.66 9.26 1.43
C GLN A 145 -4.35 10.69 0.98
N ASN A 146 -3.17 10.94 0.43
CA ASN A 146 -2.78 12.22 -0.15
C ASN A 146 -3.17 12.35 -1.63
N GLY A 147 -3.92 11.41 -2.18
CA GLY A 147 -4.47 11.46 -3.53
C GLY A 147 -3.56 10.89 -4.61
N ALA A 148 -2.44 10.26 -4.28
CA ALA A 148 -1.58 9.64 -5.26
C ALA A 148 -2.19 8.36 -5.87
N ASP A 149 -1.85 8.07 -7.12
CA ASP A 149 -1.92 6.72 -7.70
C ASP A 149 -0.66 5.95 -7.28
N ALA A 150 -0.70 5.39 -6.07
CA ALA A 150 0.43 4.69 -5.49
C ALA A 150 0.50 3.25 -6.01
N VAL A 151 1.64 2.89 -6.61
CA VAL A 151 1.86 1.57 -7.22
C VAL A 151 3.02 0.86 -6.52
N ALA A 152 2.77 -0.32 -5.96
CA ALA A 152 3.83 -1.17 -5.42
C ALA A 152 4.63 -1.80 -6.57
N PHE A 153 5.94 -1.56 -6.57
CA PHE A 153 6.89 -2.16 -7.51
C PHE A 153 8.14 -2.59 -6.74
N PRO A 154 8.06 -3.66 -5.95
CA PRO A 154 9.16 -4.06 -5.09
C PRO A 154 10.38 -4.42 -5.94
N CYS A 155 11.53 -3.79 -5.66
CA CYS A 155 12.80 -4.10 -6.33
C CYS A 155 13.59 -5.18 -5.59
N LEU A 156 13.21 -5.44 -4.33
CA LEU A 156 13.77 -6.51 -3.51
C LEU A 156 12.67 -7.08 -2.60
N ASP A 157 12.87 -8.31 -2.15
CA ASP A 157 11.99 -9.00 -1.23
C ASP A 157 12.79 -9.72 -0.15
N ILE A 158 12.13 -10.08 0.94
CA ILE A 158 12.74 -10.76 2.08
C ILE A 158 12.29 -12.21 2.07
N ALA A 159 13.27 -13.11 1.96
CA ALA A 159 13.07 -14.55 1.98
C ALA A 159 13.66 -15.18 3.24
N ALA A 160 13.19 -16.37 3.57
CA ALA A 160 13.79 -17.17 4.63
C ALA A 160 15.27 -17.50 4.33
N PRO A 161 16.10 -17.71 5.35
CA PRO A 161 17.48 -18.16 5.17
C PRO A 161 17.53 -19.57 4.56
N ASP A 162 18.67 -19.97 4.01
CA ASP A 162 18.84 -21.35 3.47
C ASP A 162 18.84 -22.39 4.59
N ASP A 163 19.44 -22.06 5.73
CA ASP A 163 19.42 -22.87 6.93
C ASP A 163 18.38 -22.32 7.93
N LEU A 164 17.21 -22.92 7.95
CA LEU A 164 16.11 -22.54 8.82
C LEU A 164 16.37 -22.87 10.29
N ASP A 165 17.21 -23.86 10.56
CA ASP A 165 17.48 -24.34 11.91
C ASP A 165 18.64 -23.60 12.58
N ALA A 166 19.50 -22.93 11.82
CA ALA A 166 20.67 -22.23 12.34
C ALA A 166 20.34 -21.24 13.47
N LEU A 167 19.28 -20.43 13.26
CA LEU A 167 18.86 -19.44 14.25
C LEU A 167 18.17 -20.09 15.46
N ALA A 168 17.35 -21.10 15.23
CA ALA A 168 16.75 -21.88 16.31
C ALA A 168 17.81 -22.60 17.16
N HIS A 169 18.85 -23.14 16.50
CA HIS A 169 19.99 -23.74 17.20
C HIS A 169 20.77 -22.69 18.02
N ALA A 170 21.01 -21.50 17.48
CA ALA A 170 21.68 -20.41 18.19
C ALA A 170 20.88 -19.95 19.43
N VAL A 171 19.56 -19.90 19.32
CA VAL A 171 18.66 -19.59 20.46
C VAL A 171 18.79 -20.63 21.58
N ARG A 172 18.81 -21.91 21.24
CA ARG A 172 18.96 -22.99 22.26
C ARG A 172 20.32 -22.96 22.97
N ASN A 173 21.35 -22.41 22.33
CA ASN A 173 22.72 -22.33 22.83
C ASN A 173 23.14 -20.89 23.17
N LEU A 174 22.20 -20.09 23.71
CA LEU A 174 22.44 -18.69 24.02
C LEU A 174 23.25 -18.49 25.32
N ASP A 175 23.30 -19.49 26.20
CA ASP A 175 23.95 -19.38 27.52
C ASP A 175 25.43 -19.00 27.43
N ASP A 176 26.12 -19.49 26.41
CA ASP A 176 27.53 -19.20 26.17
C ASP A 176 27.81 -17.81 25.60
N LEU A 177 26.79 -16.99 25.37
CA LEU A 177 26.90 -15.68 24.75
C LEU A 177 26.65 -14.56 25.75
N ASP A 178 27.32 -13.44 25.58
CA ASP A 178 27.20 -12.26 26.43
C ASP A 178 26.23 -11.23 25.84
N GLY A 179 25.94 -11.31 24.53
CA GLY A 179 25.00 -10.41 23.86
C GLY A 179 24.56 -10.82 22.50
N VAL A 180 23.51 -10.13 22.02
CA VAL A 180 22.90 -10.31 20.70
C VAL A 180 22.89 -9.00 19.94
N ILE A 181 23.40 -9.01 18.71
CA ILE A 181 23.37 -7.88 17.76
C ILE A 181 22.26 -8.12 16.75
N LEU A 182 21.33 -7.19 16.64
CA LEU A 182 20.26 -7.17 15.65
C LEU A 182 20.50 -5.99 14.71
N SER A 183 20.76 -6.26 13.45
CA SER A 183 21.19 -5.20 12.50
C SER A 183 20.07 -4.61 11.67
N SER A 184 18.85 -5.16 11.76
CA SER A 184 17.69 -4.68 11.00
C SER A 184 16.36 -5.12 11.63
N PRO A 185 15.23 -4.45 11.29
CA PRO A 185 13.90 -4.91 11.69
C PRO A 185 13.56 -6.33 11.20
N ASN A 186 14.10 -6.74 10.04
CA ASN A 186 13.94 -8.11 9.56
C ASN A 186 14.71 -9.13 10.40
N GLY A 187 15.91 -8.76 10.88
CA GLY A 187 16.67 -9.57 11.84
C GLY A 187 15.95 -9.72 13.17
N VAL A 188 15.29 -8.66 13.65
CA VAL A 188 14.43 -8.72 14.84
C VAL A 188 13.27 -9.69 14.60
N ARG A 189 12.58 -9.60 13.48
CA ARG A 189 11.49 -10.53 13.15
C ARG A 189 11.99 -11.98 13.13
N ALA A 190 13.08 -12.26 12.40
CA ALA A 190 13.65 -13.59 12.32
C ALA A 190 14.04 -14.13 13.71
N TRP A 191 14.59 -13.29 14.57
CA TRP A 191 14.89 -13.64 15.95
C TRP A 191 13.66 -14.10 16.73
N PHE A 192 12.55 -13.34 16.66
CA PHE A 192 11.31 -13.69 17.34
C PHE A 192 10.63 -14.94 16.76
N ASP A 193 10.71 -15.12 15.46
CA ASP A 193 10.20 -16.33 14.79
C ASP A 193 10.99 -17.56 15.26
N ALA A 194 12.31 -17.43 15.46
CA ALA A 194 13.14 -18.49 16.00
C ALA A 194 12.83 -18.78 17.48
N LEU A 195 12.61 -17.76 18.32
CA LEU A 195 12.15 -17.95 19.71
C LEU A 195 10.85 -18.76 19.75
N ALA A 196 9.87 -18.37 18.93
CA ALA A 196 8.58 -19.06 18.84
C ALA A 196 8.75 -20.52 18.38
N SER A 197 9.62 -20.79 17.39
CA SER A 197 9.86 -22.13 16.86
C SER A 197 10.42 -23.12 17.89
N VAL A 198 11.13 -22.61 18.91
CA VAL A 198 11.69 -23.41 20.00
C VAL A 198 10.91 -23.28 21.31
N SER A 199 9.73 -22.66 21.27
CA SER A 199 8.82 -22.48 22.42
C SER A 199 9.45 -21.77 23.62
N VAL A 200 10.33 -20.77 23.35
CA VAL A 200 10.89 -19.88 24.36
C VAL A 200 10.49 -18.44 24.11
N ASP A 201 10.57 -17.61 25.12
CA ASP A 201 10.24 -16.19 25.02
C ASP A 201 11.46 -15.28 25.32
N VAL A 202 11.21 -13.97 25.34
CA VAL A 202 12.23 -12.93 25.49
C VAL A 202 13.04 -13.05 26.81
N ARG A 203 12.55 -13.76 27.80
CA ARG A 203 13.24 -13.96 29.09
C ARG A 203 14.58 -14.68 28.94
N ILE A 204 14.78 -15.43 27.85
CA ILE A 204 16.07 -16.04 27.51
C ILE A 204 17.18 -15.00 27.33
N LEU A 205 16.81 -13.74 27.05
CA LEU A 205 17.75 -12.62 26.94
C LEU A 205 18.15 -11.99 28.29
N GLN A 206 17.67 -12.51 29.38
CA GLN A 206 18.02 -11.99 30.70
C GLN A 206 19.54 -12.03 30.92
N GLY A 207 20.12 -10.88 31.31
CA GLY A 207 21.54 -10.72 31.49
C GLY A 207 22.39 -10.61 30.23
N LYS A 208 21.76 -10.64 29.05
CA LYS A 208 22.44 -10.45 27.76
C LYS A 208 22.36 -8.99 27.32
N CYS A 209 23.43 -8.49 26.72
CA CYS A 209 23.48 -7.16 26.14
C CYS A 209 22.82 -7.19 24.72
N ILE A 210 21.82 -6.36 24.49
CA ILE A 210 21.12 -6.28 23.22
C ILE A 210 21.57 -5.03 22.47
N ALA A 211 22.17 -5.22 21.30
CA ALA A 211 22.59 -4.14 20.41
C ALA A 211 21.70 -4.09 19.15
N ALA A 212 21.12 -2.90 18.87
CA ALA A 212 20.30 -2.69 17.69
C ALA A 212 20.92 -1.61 16.79
N ILE A 213 21.18 -1.93 15.51
CA ILE A 213 21.75 -0.96 14.58
C ILE A 213 20.62 -0.05 14.05
N GLY A 214 20.58 1.18 14.58
CA GLY A 214 19.65 2.24 14.14
C GLY A 214 18.28 2.20 14.81
N THR A 215 17.60 3.34 14.71
CA THR A 215 16.31 3.59 15.37
C THR A 215 15.20 2.67 14.88
N GLY A 216 15.15 2.34 13.58
CA GLY A 216 14.15 1.41 13.03
C GLY A 216 14.26 0.01 13.63
N THR A 217 15.50 -0.49 13.86
CA THR A 217 15.73 -1.78 14.51
C THR A 217 15.38 -1.71 16.00
N ALA A 218 15.74 -0.62 16.66
CA ALA A 218 15.41 -0.40 18.05
C ALA A 218 13.89 -0.36 18.27
N ASN A 219 13.15 0.34 17.40
CA ASN A 219 11.68 0.38 17.44
C ASN A 219 11.07 -1.03 17.25
N ALA A 220 11.58 -1.81 16.31
CA ALA A 220 11.14 -3.18 16.12
C ALA A 220 11.38 -4.08 17.34
N CYS A 221 12.46 -3.84 18.09
CA CYS A 221 12.71 -4.49 19.39
C CYS A 221 11.68 -4.03 20.44
N TRP A 222 11.41 -2.73 20.52
CA TRP A 222 10.43 -2.16 21.45
C TRP A 222 9.02 -2.73 21.24
N GLU A 223 8.57 -2.83 20.01
CA GLU A 223 7.27 -3.42 19.65
C GLU A 223 7.14 -4.88 20.11
N ARG A 224 8.27 -5.56 20.33
CA ARG A 224 8.35 -6.93 20.80
C ARG A 224 8.70 -7.06 22.29
N GLY A 225 8.69 -5.94 23.04
CA GLY A 225 8.95 -5.91 24.48
C GLY A 225 10.43 -5.96 24.88
N ILE A 226 11.36 -5.72 23.94
CA ILE A 226 12.79 -5.64 24.21
C ILE A 226 13.26 -4.18 24.10
N ARG A 227 13.92 -3.70 25.15
CA ARG A 227 14.67 -2.44 25.12
C ARG A 227 16.14 -2.74 24.81
N PRO A 228 16.67 -2.34 23.64
CA PRO A 228 18.08 -2.49 23.35
C PRO A 228 18.94 -1.67 24.32
N ASP A 229 20.07 -2.24 24.75
CA ASP A 229 21.05 -1.58 25.60
C ASP A 229 21.97 -0.65 24.83
N LEU A 230 22.14 -0.94 23.52
CA LEU A 230 23.01 -0.23 22.61
C LEU A 230 22.25 0.13 21.34
N VAL A 231 22.19 1.44 21.04
CA VAL A 231 21.67 1.96 19.76
C VAL A 231 22.63 3.06 19.31
N PRO A 232 23.55 2.78 18.38
CA PRO A 232 24.55 3.76 17.96
C PRO A 232 23.88 4.96 17.28
N GLN A 233 24.43 6.16 17.48
CA GLN A 233 23.94 7.38 16.84
C GLN A 233 24.06 7.28 15.31
N ALA A 234 25.19 6.78 14.81
CA ALA A 234 25.36 6.45 13.41
C ALA A 234 24.76 5.06 13.14
N ALA A 235 23.60 5.01 12.46
CA ALA A 235 22.84 3.78 12.17
C ALA A 235 23.54 2.89 11.11
N ARG A 236 24.78 2.47 11.37
CA ARG A 236 25.64 1.65 10.52
C ARG A 236 26.61 0.81 11.33
N ALA A 237 27.23 -0.17 10.69
CA ALA A 237 28.16 -1.10 11.34
C ALA A 237 29.35 -0.40 12.01
N GLU A 238 29.88 0.64 11.38
CA GLU A 238 30.96 1.48 11.92
C GLU A 238 30.58 2.11 13.27
N GLY A 239 29.37 2.69 13.35
CA GLY A 239 28.86 3.29 14.58
C GLY A 239 28.68 2.27 15.71
N LEU A 240 28.22 1.05 15.39
CA LEU A 240 28.13 -0.02 16.39
C LEU A 240 29.52 -0.43 16.90
N VAL A 241 30.50 -0.58 16.02
CA VAL A 241 31.87 -0.94 16.40
C VAL A 241 32.47 0.14 17.33
N GLU A 242 32.24 1.42 17.04
CA GLU A 242 32.70 2.53 17.87
C GLU A 242 32.06 2.50 19.25
N GLU A 243 30.74 2.35 19.34
CA GLU A 243 29.98 2.24 20.59
C GLU A 243 30.43 1.04 21.43
N LEU A 244 30.63 -0.13 20.79
CA LEU A 244 31.15 -1.33 21.49
C LEU A 244 32.56 -1.12 22.00
N ARG A 245 33.42 -0.39 21.29
CA ARG A 245 34.79 -0.06 21.70
C ARG A 245 34.79 0.90 22.87
N GLU A 246 34.02 1.98 22.82
CA GLU A 246 33.95 2.97 23.89
C GLU A 246 33.47 2.37 25.23
N ARG A 247 32.55 1.40 25.13
CA ARG A 247 32.03 0.70 26.31
C ARG A 247 32.84 -0.51 26.74
N GLY A 248 33.96 -0.83 26.08
CA GLY A 248 34.80 -1.98 26.43
C GLY A 248 34.11 -3.33 26.19
N LEU A 249 33.19 -3.41 25.20
CA LEU A 249 32.35 -4.59 24.96
C LEU A 249 32.82 -5.44 23.80
N LEU A 250 33.84 -5.02 23.02
CA LEU A 250 34.31 -5.77 21.85
C LEU A 250 34.85 -7.18 22.22
N ALA A 251 35.50 -7.33 23.37
CA ALA A 251 36.07 -8.61 23.79
C ALA A 251 35.04 -9.64 24.31
N ARG A 252 33.75 -9.34 24.22
CA ARG A 252 32.65 -10.23 24.63
C ARG A 252 32.31 -11.27 23.57
N ARG A 253 31.43 -12.23 23.93
CA ARG A 253 30.90 -13.27 23.01
C ARG A 253 29.56 -12.80 22.45
N TRP A 254 29.52 -12.53 21.16
CA TRP A 254 28.39 -11.95 20.49
C TRP A 254 27.75 -12.90 19.47
N LEU A 255 26.41 -12.96 19.47
CA LEU A 255 25.60 -13.47 18.36
C LEU A 255 25.17 -12.29 17.50
N HIS A 256 25.38 -12.36 16.19
CA HIS A 256 24.89 -11.34 15.25
C HIS A 256 23.89 -11.95 14.28
N VAL A 257 22.66 -11.44 14.30
CA VAL A 257 21.58 -11.83 13.38
C VAL A 257 21.43 -10.76 12.30
N ARG A 258 21.70 -11.14 11.05
CA ARG A 258 21.61 -10.22 9.90
C ARG A 258 21.18 -10.90 8.60
N ALA A 259 21.16 -10.13 7.49
CA ALA A 259 21.01 -10.67 6.15
C ALA A 259 22.24 -11.50 5.71
N ASP A 260 22.04 -12.32 4.69
CA ASP A 260 23.09 -13.10 4.02
C ASP A 260 24.18 -12.22 3.40
N GLU A 261 23.80 -11.08 2.82
CA GLU A 261 24.74 -10.12 2.26
C GLU A 261 25.10 -9.03 3.27
N GLY A 262 26.38 -8.64 3.29
CA GLY A 262 26.87 -7.55 4.13
C GLY A 262 28.36 -7.67 4.46
N ARG A 263 28.97 -6.53 4.82
CA ARG A 263 30.40 -6.48 5.20
C ARG A 263 30.59 -7.10 6.59
N ASP A 264 31.69 -7.81 6.80
CA ASP A 264 32.02 -8.43 8.08
C ASP A 264 32.85 -7.50 9.02
N LEU A 265 32.52 -6.21 9.02
CA LEU A 265 33.21 -5.20 9.82
C LEU A 265 33.06 -5.46 11.32
N VAL A 266 31.86 -5.82 11.76
CA VAL A 266 31.56 -6.05 13.18
C VAL A 266 32.29 -7.30 13.69
N GLY A 267 32.26 -8.40 12.92
CA GLY A 267 32.96 -9.63 13.25
C GLY A 267 34.48 -9.44 13.33
N ALA A 268 35.05 -8.75 12.36
CA ALA A 268 36.48 -8.44 12.33
C ALA A 268 36.91 -7.58 13.55
N ALA A 269 36.11 -6.59 13.94
CA ALA A 269 36.41 -5.73 15.10
C ALA A 269 36.32 -6.51 16.42
N ILE A 270 35.33 -7.38 16.59
CA ILE A 270 35.16 -8.25 17.76
C ILE A 270 36.31 -9.24 17.86
N ALA A 271 36.64 -9.94 16.79
CA ALA A 271 37.76 -10.89 16.75
C ALA A 271 39.10 -10.21 16.98
N GLY A 272 39.36 -9.04 16.42
CA GLY A 272 40.56 -8.25 16.63
C GLY A 272 40.74 -7.76 18.06
N ALA A 273 39.67 -7.67 18.84
CA ALA A 273 39.71 -7.34 20.27
C ALA A 273 39.73 -8.59 21.18
N GLY A 274 39.87 -9.80 20.63
CA GLY A 274 39.87 -11.05 21.39
C GLY A 274 38.50 -11.56 21.82
N GLY A 275 37.40 -10.98 21.26
CA GLY A 275 36.06 -11.43 21.48
C GLY A 275 35.68 -12.63 20.58
N SER A 276 34.54 -13.25 20.92
CA SER A 276 33.95 -14.31 20.10
C SER A 276 32.75 -13.77 19.30
N TYR A 277 32.72 -14.09 18.01
CA TYR A 277 31.66 -13.64 17.12
C TYR A 277 31.03 -14.82 16.40
N ARG A 278 29.71 -14.98 16.60
CA ARG A 278 28.89 -15.97 15.91
C ARG A 278 27.91 -15.24 15.01
N LEU A 279 28.04 -15.42 13.69
CA LEU A 279 27.11 -14.91 12.69
C LEU A 279 26.03 -15.94 12.44
N VAL A 280 24.77 -15.49 12.42
CA VAL A 280 23.64 -16.29 11.95
C VAL A 280 22.84 -15.48 10.94
N ILE A 281 22.58 -16.07 9.78
CA ILE A 281 21.74 -15.47 8.75
C ILE A 281 20.27 -15.65 9.15
N GLY A 282 19.61 -14.53 9.45
CA GLY A 282 18.21 -14.53 9.84
C GLY A 282 17.25 -14.46 8.62
N TYR A 283 17.71 -13.89 7.51
CA TYR A 283 16.92 -13.73 6.30
C TYR A 283 17.82 -13.48 5.08
N ARG A 284 17.25 -13.62 3.88
CA ARG A 284 17.92 -13.28 2.62
C ARG A 284 17.22 -12.14 1.92
N VAL A 285 18.00 -11.35 1.19
CA VAL A 285 17.49 -10.32 0.29
C VAL A 285 17.46 -10.90 -1.12
N VAL A 286 16.29 -11.01 -1.72
CA VAL A 286 16.11 -11.62 -3.03
C VAL A 286 15.45 -10.64 -4.01
N ARG A 287 15.65 -10.87 -5.32
CA ARG A 287 14.90 -10.13 -6.34
C ARG A 287 13.50 -10.73 -6.49
N PRO A 288 12.43 -9.94 -6.32
CA PRO A 288 11.07 -10.43 -6.49
C PRO A 288 10.78 -10.71 -7.96
N ARG A 289 9.86 -11.64 -8.21
CA ARG A 289 9.27 -11.81 -9.55
C ARG A 289 8.18 -10.76 -9.73
N VAL A 290 8.50 -9.69 -10.47
CA VAL A 290 7.50 -8.67 -10.79
C VAL A 290 6.67 -9.12 -11.98
N PRO A 291 5.32 -9.13 -11.89
CA PRO A 291 4.46 -9.48 -13.01
C PRO A 291 4.70 -8.57 -14.23
N ALA A 292 4.81 -9.15 -15.43
CA ALA A 292 5.06 -8.39 -16.66
C ALA A 292 3.95 -7.34 -16.94
N LEU A 293 2.71 -7.61 -16.55
CA LEU A 293 1.60 -6.66 -16.62
C LEU A 293 1.85 -5.38 -15.81
N LEU A 294 2.43 -5.50 -14.62
CA LEU A 294 2.75 -4.36 -13.77
C LEU A 294 3.85 -3.51 -14.40
N THR A 295 4.88 -4.13 -14.95
CA THR A 295 5.94 -3.43 -15.67
C THR A 295 5.38 -2.68 -16.88
N ARG A 296 4.51 -3.33 -17.68
CA ARG A 296 3.86 -2.69 -18.83
C ARG A 296 2.98 -1.52 -18.41
N SER A 297 2.19 -1.64 -17.34
CA SER A 297 1.31 -0.57 -16.87
C SER A 297 2.08 0.65 -16.34
N LEU A 298 3.29 0.46 -15.85
CA LEU A 298 4.17 1.56 -15.42
C LEU A 298 4.84 2.28 -16.59
N LEU A 299 5.23 1.53 -17.63
CA LEU A 299 5.91 2.08 -18.82
C LEU A 299 4.94 2.68 -19.84
N ALA A 300 3.68 2.26 -19.85
CA ALA A 300 2.63 2.74 -20.74
C ALA A 300 1.40 3.17 -19.92
N PRO A 301 1.44 4.31 -19.21
CA PRO A 301 0.40 4.73 -18.29
C PRO A 301 -0.96 4.97 -18.95
N ASP A 302 -1.01 5.22 -20.25
CA ASP A 302 -2.24 5.51 -21.00
C ASP A 302 -2.83 4.27 -21.73
N ALA A 303 -2.13 3.15 -21.75
CA ALA A 303 -2.65 1.88 -22.26
C ALA A 303 -3.57 1.21 -21.19
N GLY A 304 -4.44 1.98 -20.57
CA GLY A 304 -5.35 1.55 -19.52
C GLY A 304 -6.48 0.70 -20.09
N GLY A 305 -6.34 -0.61 -19.99
CA GLY A 305 -7.45 -1.54 -19.93
C GLY A 305 -7.95 -2.08 -21.26
N GLU A 306 -7.17 -2.94 -21.87
CA GLU A 306 -7.70 -4.14 -22.50
C GLU A 306 -7.69 -5.24 -21.42
N GLY A 307 -8.91 -5.59 -20.96
CA GLY A 307 -9.16 -6.65 -20.00
C GLY A 307 -10.65 -6.74 -19.76
#